data_1b2ca46334c27c340ce06dc594d57651
#
_entry.id   1b2ca46334c27c340ce06dc594d57651
#
_cell.length_a   1.000
_cell.length_b   1.000
_cell.length_c   1.000
_cell.angle_alpha   90.00
_cell.angle_beta   90.00
_cell.angle_gamma   90.00
#
_symmetry.space_group_name_H-M   'P 1'
#
loop_
_entity.id
_entity.type
_entity.pdbx_description
1 polymer ?
#
loop_
_entity_poly.entity_id
_entity_poly.type
_entity_poly.pdbx_seq_one_letter_code
_entity_poly.pdbx_strand_id
1 'polypeptide(L)'
;LPSKPVDNWGMAMPADTETAFSARVALGRLATFTVVGASIAGAHLFFGIGLLCPLFALTGIQCPLCGATRAAGALAHGDLAAAWSHNALLVVGLGLAAVCAAAWTVELAGGPALRPPRRVRPLTQNKVYLVVAVVAALFMVVRNLV
;
A
#
# COMPACT_ATOMS: atom_id res chain seq x y z
N LEU A 1 16.70 29.22 -29.03
CA LEU A 1 16.57 28.71 -27.64
C LEU A 1 15.10 28.84 -27.27
N PRO A 2 14.39 27.77 -26.92
CA PRO A 2 13.00 27.86 -26.50
C PRO A 2 12.94 28.65 -25.18
N SER A 3 12.18 29.75 -25.17
CA SER A 3 11.92 30.54 -23.97
C SER A 3 11.14 29.71 -22.96
N LYS A 4 11.61 29.69 -21.71
CA LYS A 4 10.86 29.05 -20.60
C LYS A 4 9.52 29.77 -20.43
N PRO A 5 8.41 29.01 -20.23
CA PRO A 5 7.15 29.62 -19.91
C PRO A 5 7.28 30.38 -18.57
N VAL A 6 6.87 31.63 -18.57
CA VAL A 6 6.80 32.50 -17.39
C VAL A 6 5.33 32.68 -17.01
N ASP A 7 5.05 32.82 -15.70
CA ASP A 7 3.72 33.20 -15.22
C ASP A 7 3.39 34.66 -15.56
N ASN A 8 2.18 35.09 -15.27
CA ASN A 8 1.72 36.47 -15.51
C ASN A 8 2.52 37.53 -14.73
N TRP A 9 3.39 37.12 -13.80
CA TRP A 9 4.25 37.95 -12.96
C TRP A 9 5.71 37.93 -13.41
N GLY A 10 6.02 37.29 -14.55
CA GLY A 10 7.38 37.20 -15.10
C GLY A 10 8.31 36.27 -14.31
N MET A 11 7.79 35.51 -13.34
CA MET A 11 8.57 34.49 -12.64
C MET A 11 8.64 33.22 -13.50
N ALA A 12 9.85 32.64 -13.62
CA ALA A 12 9.98 31.33 -14.25
C ALA A 12 9.10 30.34 -13.50
N MET A 13 8.09 29.79 -14.17
CA MET A 13 7.29 28.71 -13.60
C MET A 13 8.29 27.63 -13.13
N PRO A 14 8.22 27.19 -11.86
CA PRO A 14 8.97 26.02 -11.48
C PRO A 14 8.59 24.95 -12.49
N ALA A 15 9.59 24.45 -13.24
CA ALA A 15 9.40 23.30 -14.11
C ALA A 15 8.72 22.27 -13.22
N ASP A 16 7.49 21.87 -13.63
CA ASP A 16 6.70 20.93 -12.88
C ASP A 16 7.64 19.84 -12.35
N THR A 17 7.97 19.95 -11.08
CA THR A 17 8.56 18.87 -10.35
C THR A 17 7.41 17.86 -10.17
N GLU A 18 6.98 17.33 -11.31
CA GLU A 18 6.43 16.00 -11.37
C GLU A 18 7.51 15.16 -10.66
N THR A 19 7.27 14.91 -9.38
CA THR A 19 8.23 14.28 -8.49
C THR A 19 8.64 12.99 -9.16
N ALA A 20 9.80 13.03 -9.83
CA ALA A 20 10.31 11.90 -10.58
C ALA A 20 10.31 10.72 -9.61
N PHE A 21 9.56 9.66 -9.94
CA PHE A 21 9.44 8.48 -9.08
C PHE A 21 10.85 8.03 -8.67
N SER A 22 11.10 7.97 -7.39
CA SER A 22 12.35 7.48 -6.82
C SER A 22 12.12 6.13 -6.15
N ALA A 23 12.71 5.08 -6.71
CA ALA A 23 12.63 3.72 -6.15
C ALA A 23 13.14 3.68 -4.71
N ARG A 24 14.16 4.48 -4.37
CA ARG A 24 14.70 4.59 -3.00
C ARG A 24 13.66 5.13 -2.02
N VAL A 25 12.96 6.21 -2.39
CA VAL A 25 11.91 6.80 -1.53
C VAL A 25 10.73 5.85 -1.40
N ALA A 26 10.33 5.19 -2.49
CA ALA A 26 9.25 4.21 -2.49
C ALA A 26 9.57 3.01 -1.59
N LEU A 27 10.77 2.44 -1.68
CA LEU A 27 11.24 1.36 -0.79
C LEU A 27 11.32 1.82 0.66
N GLY A 28 11.81 3.02 0.94
CA GLY A 28 11.85 3.57 2.30
C GLY A 28 10.45 3.65 2.92
N ARG A 29 9.47 4.16 2.17
CA ARG A 29 8.07 4.19 2.62
C ARG A 29 7.51 2.79 2.85
N LEU A 30 7.73 1.87 1.91
CA LEU A 30 7.29 0.48 2.04
C LEU A 30 7.91 -0.19 3.26
N ALA A 31 9.21 -0.02 3.50
CA ALA A 31 9.90 -0.53 4.69
C ALA A 31 9.29 0.03 5.99
N THR A 32 9.01 1.32 6.04
CA THR A 32 8.36 1.95 7.20
C THR A 32 6.98 1.32 7.47
N PHE A 33 6.14 1.17 6.45
CA PHE A 33 4.84 0.53 6.61
C PHE A 33 4.96 -0.93 7.05
N THR A 34 5.92 -1.67 6.50
CA THR A 34 6.18 -3.07 6.88
C THR A 34 6.64 -3.17 8.32
N VAL A 35 7.56 -2.33 8.77
CA VAL A 35 8.06 -2.33 10.16
C VAL A 35 6.93 -2.00 11.14
N VAL A 36 6.14 -0.96 10.86
CA VAL A 36 4.99 -0.60 11.70
C VAL A 36 3.96 -1.73 11.77
N GLY A 37 3.60 -2.28 10.61
CA GLY A 37 2.65 -3.41 10.55
C GLY A 37 3.17 -4.66 11.27
N ALA A 38 4.44 -5.00 11.11
CA ALA A 38 5.07 -6.12 11.79
C ALA A 38 5.15 -5.90 13.31
N SER A 39 5.40 -4.67 13.75
CA SER A 39 5.41 -4.33 15.19
C SER A 39 4.02 -4.51 15.82
N ILE A 40 2.96 -4.09 15.12
CA ILE A 40 1.58 -4.26 15.56
C ILE A 40 1.21 -5.76 15.61
N ALA A 41 1.55 -6.51 14.55
CA ALA A 41 1.31 -7.93 14.49
C ALA A 41 2.09 -8.69 15.57
N GLY A 42 3.35 -8.33 15.80
CA GLY A 42 4.18 -8.87 16.85
C GLY A 42 3.61 -8.59 18.25
N ALA A 43 3.18 -7.38 18.52
CA ALA A 43 2.54 -7.05 19.79
C ALA A 43 1.28 -7.90 20.03
N HIS A 44 0.50 -8.16 18.99
CA HIS A 44 -0.64 -9.07 19.08
C HIS A 44 -0.22 -10.52 19.39
N LEU A 45 0.81 -11.03 18.71
CA LEU A 45 1.26 -12.41 18.87
C LEU A 45 1.90 -12.68 20.25
N PHE A 46 2.72 -11.73 20.73
CA PHE A 46 3.50 -11.94 21.97
C PHE A 46 2.75 -11.51 23.23
N PHE A 47 1.89 -10.49 23.14
CA PHE A 47 1.22 -9.92 24.31
C PHE A 47 -0.29 -10.13 24.31
N GLY A 48 -0.85 -10.76 23.27
CA GLY A 48 -2.29 -10.94 23.13
C GLY A 48 -3.07 -9.61 22.98
N ILE A 49 -2.36 -8.49 22.74
CA ILE A 49 -2.98 -7.17 22.59
C ILE A 49 -3.68 -7.12 21.24
N GLY A 50 -4.95 -7.52 21.19
CA GLY A 50 -5.79 -7.40 20.01
C GLY A 50 -6.23 -5.96 19.83
N LEU A 51 -5.99 -5.36 18.65
CA LEU A 51 -6.65 -4.13 18.27
C LEU A 51 -8.14 -4.44 18.06
N LEU A 52 -8.95 -4.13 19.07
CA LEU A 52 -10.40 -4.12 18.91
C LEU A 52 -10.76 -3.09 17.84
N CYS A 53 -11.37 -3.57 16.76
CA CYS A 53 -11.86 -2.67 15.72
C CYS A 53 -13.02 -1.85 16.30
N PRO A 54 -12.89 -0.51 16.46
CA PRO A 54 -13.97 0.30 17.04
C PRO A 54 -15.22 0.26 16.17
N LEU A 55 -15.08 0.15 14.87
CA LEU A 55 -16.22 0.01 13.96
C LEU A 55 -17.00 -1.28 14.24
N PHE A 56 -16.29 -2.40 14.38
CA PHE A 56 -16.93 -3.68 14.69
C PHE A 56 -17.55 -3.70 16.09
N ALA A 57 -16.89 -3.09 17.07
CA ALA A 57 -17.39 -3.03 18.44
C ALA A 57 -18.67 -2.18 18.55
N LEU A 58 -18.81 -1.11 17.76
CA LEU A 58 -19.94 -0.19 17.82
C LEU A 58 -21.11 -0.59 16.89
N THR A 59 -20.79 -1.17 15.73
CA THR A 59 -21.77 -1.39 14.66
C THR A 59 -21.96 -2.84 14.26
N GLY A 60 -21.08 -3.74 14.70
CA GLY A 60 -21.02 -5.13 14.20
C GLY A 60 -20.47 -5.27 12.78
N ILE A 61 -20.12 -4.16 12.11
CA ILE A 61 -19.62 -4.16 10.74
C ILE A 61 -18.11 -4.40 10.73
N GLN A 62 -17.67 -5.39 9.97
CA GLN A 62 -16.24 -5.69 9.80
C GLN A 62 -15.58 -4.66 8.88
N CYS A 63 -14.59 -3.94 9.41
CA CYS A 63 -13.78 -3.04 8.58
C CYS A 63 -12.82 -3.81 7.65
N PRO A 64 -12.24 -3.18 6.62
CA PRO A 64 -11.32 -3.85 5.69
C PRO A 64 -10.08 -4.44 6.36
N LEU A 65 -9.69 -3.92 7.53
CA LEU A 65 -8.54 -4.38 8.29
C LEU A 65 -8.90 -5.40 9.39
N CYS A 66 -10.19 -5.72 9.58
CA CYS A 66 -10.60 -6.73 10.54
C CYS A 66 -9.95 -8.08 10.21
N GLY A 67 -9.32 -8.70 11.21
CA GLY A 67 -8.59 -9.95 11.05
C GLY A 67 -7.18 -9.81 10.44
N ALA A 68 -6.69 -8.60 10.15
CA ALA A 68 -5.35 -8.38 9.60
C ALA A 68 -4.25 -8.92 10.52
N THR A 69 -4.36 -8.76 11.84
CA THR A 69 -3.40 -9.29 12.80
C THR A 69 -3.40 -10.82 12.85
N ARG A 70 -4.58 -11.45 12.74
CA ARG A 70 -4.70 -12.92 12.65
C ARG A 70 -4.13 -13.44 11.33
N ALA A 71 -4.42 -12.76 10.22
CA ALA A 71 -3.85 -13.09 8.93
C ALA A 71 -2.33 -12.95 8.92
N ALA A 72 -1.78 -11.88 9.53
CA ALA A 72 -0.33 -11.72 9.68
C ALA A 72 0.28 -12.83 10.56
N GLY A 73 -0.39 -13.23 11.63
CA GLY A 73 0.03 -14.36 12.46
C GLY A 73 0.04 -15.67 11.66
N ALA A 74 -1.01 -15.99 10.92
CA ALA A 74 -1.07 -17.16 10.05
C ALA A 74 0.06 -17.17 9.01
N LEU A 75 0.35 -16.02 8.37
CA LEU A 75 1.47 -15.87 7.45
C LEU A 75 2.83 -16.12 8.13
N ALA A 76 3.01 -15.66 9.36
CA ALA A 76 4.24 -15.91 10.12
C ALA A 76 4.47 -17.41 10.39
N HIS A 77 3.40 -18.20 10.47
CA HIS A 77 3.44 -19.66 10.59
C HIS A 77 3.42 -20.39 9.22
N GLY A 78 3.41 -19.65 8.11
CA GLY A 78 3.39 -20.24 6.77
C GLY A 78 2.02 -20.75 6.32
N ASP A 79 0.96 -20.49 7.08
CA ASP A 79 -0.41 -20.91 6.74
C ASP A 79 -1.11 -19.85 5.89
N LEU A 80 -0.92 -19.98 4.57
CA LEU A 80 -1.51 -19.07 3.59
C LEU A 80 -3.06 -19.22 3.52
N ALA A 81 -3.56 -20.43 3.73
CA ALA A 81 -5.00 -20.70 3.69
C ALA A 81 -5.73 -20.03 4.85
N ALA A 82 -5.21 -20.17 6.06
CA ALA A 82 -5.71 -19.47 7.24
C ALA A 82 -5.57 -17.95 7.10
N ALA A 83 -4.44 -17.46 6.58
CA ALA A 83 -4.23 -16.04 6.34
C ALA A 83 -5.28 -15.47 5.38
N TRP A 84 -5.55 -16.18 4.29
CA TRP A 84 -6.57 -15.80 3.30
C TRP A 84 -7.97 -15.73 3.92
N SER A 85 -8.36 -16.73 4.70
CA SER A 85 -9.67 -16.78 5.37
C SER A 85 -9.84 -15.65 6.38
N HIS A 86 -8.74 -15.23 7.04
CA HIS A 86 -8.78 -14.12 7.99
C HIS A 86 -8.85 -12.76 7.32
N ASN A 87 -8.02 -12.51 6.28
CA ASN A 87 -8.06 -11.27 5.52
C ASN A 87 -7.37 -11.40 4.14
N ALA A 88 -8.14 -11.73 3.12
CA ALA A 88 -7.66 -11.85 1.74
C ALA A 88 -7.06 -10.54 1.21
N LEU A 89 -7.61 -9.38 1.61
CA LEU A 89 -7.09 -8.07 1.19
C LEU A 89 -5.65 -7.84 1.68
N LEU A 90 -5.35 -8.24 2.93
CA LEU A 90 -3.99 -8.17 3.45
C LEU A 90 -3.04 -9.09 2.67
N VAL A 91 -3.45 -10.33 2.40
CA VAL A 91 -2.62 -11.30 1.65
C VAL A 91 -2.27 -10.77 0.26
N VAL A 92 -3.28 -10.28 -0.47
CA VAL A 92 -3.06 -9.67 -1.80
C VAL A 92 -2.19 -8.42 -1.70
N GLY A 93 -2.46 -7.54 -0.73
CA GLY A 93 -1.67 -6.32 -0.51
C GLY A 93 -0.20 -6.60 -0.22
N LEU A 94 0.09 -7.57 0.64
CA LEU A 94 1.47 -7.99 0.94
C LEU A 94 2.15 -8.64 -0.27
N GLY A 95 1.43 -9.45 -1.05
CA GLY A 95 1.94 -10.02 -2.28
C GLY A 95 2.34 -8.95 -3.30
N LEU A 96 1.47 -7.96 -3.53
CA LEU A 96 1.77 -6.82 -4.40
C LEU A 96 2.94 -5.99 -3.86
N ALA A 97 2.99 -5.75 -2.55
CA ALA A 97 4.09 -5.04 -1.91
C ALA A 97 5.43 -5.77 -2.10
N ALA A 98 5.45 -7.09 -1.97
CA ALA A 98 6.63 -7.92 -2.19
C ALA A 98 7.11 -7.84 -3.66
N VAL A 99 6.20 -7.92 -4.63
CA VAL A 99 6.53 -7.75 -6.06
C VAL A 99 7.09 -6.36 -6.34
N CYS A 100 6.47 -5.30 -5.80
CA CYS A 100 6.97 -3.94 -5.95
C CYS A 100 8.35 -3.77 -5.30
N ALA A 101 8.55 -4.32 -4.09
CA ALA A 101 9.83 -4.27 -3.41
C ALA A 101 10.93 -4.96 -4.24
N ALA A 102 10.67 -6.15 -4.78
CA ALA A 102 11.60 -6.87 -5.64
C ALA A 102 11.95 -6.05 -6.90
N ALA A 103 10.94 -5.50 -7.60
CA ALA A 103 11.15 -4.69 -8.79
C ALA A 103 11.99 -3.44 -8.51
N TRP A 104 11.71 -2.73 -7.41
CA TRP A 104 12.48 -1.52 -7.05
C TRP A 104 13.88 -1.84 -6.54
N THR A 105 14.07 -2.99 -5.90
CA THR A 105 15.40 -3.46 -5.48
C THR A 105 16.25 -3.78 -6.70
N VAL A 106 15.69 -4.45 -7.71
CA VAL A 106 16.38 -4.72 -8.99
C VAL A 106 16.76 -3.40 -9.68
N GLU A 107 15.86 -2.41 -9.72
CA GLU A 107 16.14 -1.08 -10.28
C GLU A 107 17.30 -0.39 -9.54
N LEU A 108 17.34 -0.47 -8.21
CA LEU A 108 18.44 0.10 -7.41
C LEU A 108 19.77 -0.62 -7.59
N ALA A 109 19.74 -1.92 -7.91
CA ALA A 109 20.92 -2.71 -8.22
C ALA A 109 21.45 -2.46 -9.65
N GLY A 110 20.88 -1.51 -10.39
CA GLY A 110 21.29 -1.18 -11.76
C GLY A 110 20.58 -2.02 -12.83
N GLY A 111 19.57 -2.78 -12.46
CA GLY A 111 18.73 -3.52 -13.40
C GLY A 111 17.72 -2.63 -14.15
N PRO A 112 16.98 -3.20 -15.10
CA PRO A 112 16.00 -2.46 -15.90
C PRO A 112 14.88 -1.91 -14.99
N ALA A 113 14.52 -0.63 -15.19
CA ALA A 113 13.38 -0.02 -14.53
C ALA A 113 12.08 -0.65 -15.06
N LEU A 114 11.45 -1.49 -14.25
CA LEU A 114 10.16 -2.12 -14.56
C LEU A 114 9.04 -1.08 -14.35
N ARG A 115 8.93 -0.15 -15.29
CA ARG A 115 7.88 0.89 -15.28
C ARG A 115 6.84 0.56 -16.34
N PRO A 116 5.55 0.83 -16.07
CA PRO A 116 4.53 0.72 -17.07
C PRO A 116 4.87 1.64 -18.25
N PRO A 117 4.58 1.22 -19.52
CA PRO A 117 4.92 2.01 -20.68
C PRO A 117 4.31 3.43 -20.59
N ARG A 118 5.05 4.45 -21.04
CA ARG A 118 4.65 5.87 -20.97
C ARG A 118 3.27 6.19 -21.58
N ARG A 119 2.67 5.25 -22.32
CA ARG A 119 1.31 5.38 -22.85
C ARG A 119 0.22 5.23 -21.78
N VAL A 120 0.52 4.59 -20.64
CA VAL A 120 -0.37 4.58 -19.49
C VAL A 120 -0.11 5.87 -18.72
N ARG A 121 -1.10 6.77 -18.68
CA ARG A 121 -1.00 8.01 -17.89
C ARG A 121 -0.50 7.67 -16.48
N PRO A 122 0.53 8.34 -15.96
CA PRO A 122 1.01 8.05 -14.61
C PRO A 122 -0.16 8.17 -13.65
N LEU A 123 -0.37 7.12 -12.86
CA LEU A 123 -1.39 7.16 -11.81
C LEU A 123 -0.93 8.22 -10.81
N THR A 124 -1.58 9.37 -10.84
CA THR A 124 -1.37 10.41 -9.83
C THR A 124 -1.61 9.78 -8.45
N GLN A 125 -0.81 10.13 -7.46
CA GLN A 125 -0.89 9.59 -6.09
C GLN A 125 -2.34 9.57 -5.57
N ASN A 126 -3.12 10.60 -5.86
CA ASN A 126 -4.53 10.69 -5.49
C ASN A 126 -5.39 9.59 -6.15
N LYS A 127 -5.09 9.21 -7.39
CA LYS A 127 -5.81 8.10 -8.07
C LYS A 127 -5.47 6.76 -7.45
N VAL A 128 -4.23 6.55 -7.05
CA VAL A 128 -3.83 5.32 -6.33
C VAL A 128 -4.59 5.22 -5.01
N TYR A 129 -4.64 6.29 -4.22
CA TYR A 129 -5.41 6.30 -2.98
C TYR A 129 -6.91 6.06 -3.22
N LEU A 130 -7.48 6.67 -4.27
CA LEU A 130 -8.87 6.45 -4.62
C LEU A 130 -9.14 4.97 -4.97
N VAL A 131 -8.29 4.35 -5.80
CA VAL A 131 -8.42 2.94 -6.16
C VAL A 131 -8.32 2.05 -4.93
N VAL A 132 -7.34 2.29 -4.06
CA VAL A 132 -7.18 1.53 -2.81
C VAL A 132 -8.41 1.71 -1.91
N ALA A 133 -8.93 2.92 -1.78
CA ALA A 133 -10.13 3.20 -0.98
C ALA A 133 -11.38 2.48 -1.55
N VAL A 134 -11.57 2.50 -2.87
CA VAL A 134 -12.68 1.80 -3.53
C VAL A 134 -12.57 0.29 -3.34
N VAL A 135 -11.38 -0.29 -3.54
CA VAL A 135 -11.15 -1.73 -3.34
C VAL A 135 -11.41 -2.11 -1.87
N ALA A 136 -10.94 -1.31 -0.92
CA ALA A 136 -11.17 -1.55 0.50
C ALA A 136 -12.67 -1.46 0.86
N ALA A 137 -13.39 -0.49 0.29
CA ALA A 137 -14.84 -0.34 0.49
C ALA A 137 -15.62 -1.52 -0.11
N LEU A 138 -15.28 -1.94 -1.33
CA LEU A 138 -15.91 -3.12 -1.96
C LEU A 138 -15.64 -4.39 -1.16
N PHE A 139 -14.39 -4.58 -0.71
CA PHE A 139 -14.05 -5.72 0.14
C PHE A 139 -14.84 -5.71 1.46
N MET A 140 -14.99 -4.53 2.08
CA MET A 140 -15.81 -4.38 3.28
C MET A 140 -17.28 -4.78 3.02
N VAL A 141 -17.88 -4.31 1.92
CA VAL A 141 -19.24 -4.62 1.57
C VAL A 141 -19.41 -6.14 1.35
N VAL A 142 -18.59 -6.74 0.49
CA VAL A 142 -18.65 -8.18 0.19
C VAL A 142 -18.52 -9.00 1.46
N ARG A 143 -17.57 -8.66 2.33
CA ARG A 143 -17.29 -9.40 3.56
C ARG A 143 -18.43 -9.33 4.59
N ASN A 144 -19.23 -8.29 4.57
CA ASN A 144 -20.36 -8.13 5.50
C ASN A 144 -21.69 -8.69 4.91
N LEU A 145 -21.70 -9.06 3.63
CA LEU A 145 -22.85 -9.66 2.96
C LEU A 145 -22.76 -11.20 2.90
N VAL A 146 -21.56 -11.75 3.01
CA VAL A 146 -21.27 -13.19 2.99
C VAL A 146 -20.89 -13.67 4.38
#